data_15ec405018a2fe80ee59313f700543b9
#
_entry.id   15ec405018a2fe80ee59313f700543b9
#
_cell.length_a   1.000
_cell.length_b   1.000
_cell.length_c   1.000
_cell.angle_alpha   90.00
_cell.angle_beta   90.00
_cell.angle_gamma   90.00
#
_symmetry.space_group_name_H-M   'P 1'
#
loop_
_entity.id
_entity.type
_entity.pdbx_description
1 polymer ?
#
loop_
_entity_poly.entity_id
_entity_poly.type
_entity_poly.pdbx_seq_one_letter_code
_entity_poly.pdbx_strand_id
1 'polypeptide(L)'
;MRALRVSGHLVANLLLAAAAARAQSLPPRDQWQRAPSILEAMKIAGGQRVADVAAGSGYLTRFLAAKVGTTGRVFAVEVSDEALGALRELVKHDSLTNVEVLAGTETDPKLPGSLDGAVILNSYHEMTQHQAMLQAIKLALRPGALLVVVDNAAIAGWFTARDDQASHHALDPKYAVEELRNAGFEIVDRQDAFIVEPYAQWMIVARRP
;
A
#
# COMPACT_ATOMS: atom_id res chain seq x y z
N MET A 1 -11.29 6.56 -63.34
CA MET A 1 -11.28 6.19 -61.91
C MET A 1 -10.03 6.77 -61.26
N ARG A 2 -10.16 7.85 -60.50
CA ARG A 2 -9.03 8.46 -59.75
C ARG A 2 -9.01 7.89 -58.35
N ALA A 3 -7.98 7.12 -58.01
CA ALA A 3 -7.76 6.64 -56.64
C ALA A 3 -7.33 7.80 -55.74
N LEU A 4 -8.08 8.09 -54.69
CA LEU A 4 -7.69 9.01 -53.61
C LEU A 4 -6.52 8.39 -52.84
N ARG A 5 -5.33 8.96 -52.99
CA ARG A 5 -4.19 8.67 -52.08
C ARG A 5 -4.44 9.41 -50.77
N VAL A 6 -4.90 8.71 -49.75
CA VAL A 6 -4.93 9.25 -48.38
C VAL A 6 -3.48 9.37 -47.94
N SER A 7 -3.04 10.61 -47.68
CA SER A 7 -1.66 10.92 -47.32
C SER A 7 -1.34 10.35 -45.95
N GLY A 8 -0.23 9.61 -45.84
CA GLY A 8 0.22 8.96 -44.60
C GLY A 8 0.46 9.92 -43.41
N HIS A 9 0.50 11.22 -43.68
CA HIS A 9 0.62 12.25 -42.64
C HIS A 9 -0.64 12.43 -41.80
N LEU A 10 -1.85 12.10 -42.33
CA LEU A 10 -3.10 12.18 -41.57
C LEU A 10 -3.20 11.05 -40.54
N VAL A 11 -2.72 9.86 -40.85
CA VAL A 11 -2.73 8.71 -39.96
C VAL A 11 -1.71 8.87 -38.83
N ALA A 12 -0.52 9.39 -39.14
CA ALA A 12 0.52 9.66 -38.13
C ALA A 12 0.09 10.76 -37.13
N ASN A 13 -0.59 11.80 -37.60
CA ASN A 13 -1.10 12.85 -36.73
C ASN A 13 -2.28 12.39 -35.85
N LEU A 14 -3.11 11.47 -36.32
CA LEU A 14 -4.17 10.86 -35.49
C LEU A 14 -3.60 9.94 -34.41
N LEU A 15 -2.54 9.19 -34.71
CA LEU A 15 -1.87 8.32 -33.74
C LEU A 15 -1.10 9.12 -32.66
N LEU A 16 -0.46 10.24 -33.06
CA LEU A 16 0.18 11.16 -32.12
C LEU A 16 -0.83 11.91 -31.24
N ALA A 17 -1.98 12.30 -31.79
CA ALA A 17 -3.07 12.92 -31.00
C ALA A 17 -3.72 11.94 -30.04
N ALA A 18 -3.87 10.67 -30.41
CA ALA A 18 -4.38 9.61 -29.53
C ALA A 18 -3.36 9.25 -28.43
N ALA A 19 -2.06 9.32 -28.71
CA ALA A 19 -1.01 9.14 -27.71
C ALA A 19 -0.93 10.33 -26.74
N ALA A 20 -1.11 11.57 -27.23
CA ALA A 20 -1.15 12.77 -26.40
C ALA A 20 -2.43 12.86 -25.53
N ALA A 21 -3.57 12.36 -26.03
CA ALA A 21 -4.80 12.26 -25.24
C ALA A 21 -4.71 11.22 -24.11
N ARG A 22 -3.79 10.27 -24.20
CA ARG A 22 -3.53 9.27 -23.17
C ARG A 22 -2.58 9.72 -22.06
N ALA A 23 -1.93 10.87 -22.25
CA ALA A 23 -1.16 11.58 -21.23
C ALA A 23 -2.05 12.48 -20.35
N GLN A 24 -3.31 12.09 -20.08
CA GLN A 24 -4.07 12.66 -18.99
C GLN A 24 -3.32 12.30 -17.71
N SER A 25 -2.83 13.32 -16.99
CA SER A 25 -2.23 13.12 -15.67
C SER A 25 -3.21 12.27 -14.84
N LEU A 26 -2.68 11.20 -14.24
CA LEU A 26 -3.47 10.37 -13.33
C LEU A 26 -4.18 11.26 -12.31
N PRO A 27 -5.40 10.93 -11.92
CA PRO A 27 -6.09 11.69 -10.89
C PRO A 27 -5.25 11.68 -9.59
N PRO A 28 -5.31 12.75 -8.77
CA PRO A 28 -4.65 12.78 -7.48
C PRO A 28 -4.93 11.51 -6.68
N ARG A 29 -3.93 11.00 -5.96
CA ARG A 29 -4.02 9.72 -5.23
C ARG A 29 -5.24 9.65 -4.31
N ASP A 30 -5.62 10.75 -3.69
CA ASP A 30 -6.79 10.86 -2.82
C ASP A 30 -8.12 10.52 -3.51
N GLN A 31 -8.19 10.64 -4.84
CA GLN A 31 -9.42 10.36 -5.61
C GLN A 31 -9.61 8.86 -5.92
N TRP A 32 -8.53 8.05 -5.90
CA TRP A 32 -8.61 6.66 -6.31
C TRP A 32 -8.10 5.65 -5.26
N GLN A 33 -7.19 6.03 -4.34
CA GLN A 33 -6.56 5.08 -3.40
C GLN A 33 -7.52 4.58 -2.31
N ARG A 34 -8.72 5.17 -2.17
CA ARG A 34 -9.76 4.75 -1.21
C ARG A 34 -9.26 4.68 0.24
N ALA A 35 -8.43 5.64 0.69
CA ALA A 35 -7.91 5.67 2.05
C ALA A 35 -9.01 5.50 3.13
N PRO A 36 -10.20 6.13 3.05
CA PRO A 36 -11.28 5.90 4.00
C PRO A 36 -11.69 4.42 4.12
N SER A 37 -11.78 3.69 3.00
CA SER A 37 -12.15 2.26 3.02
C SER A 37 -11.06 1.39 3.65
N ILE A 38 -9.77 1.76 3.49
CA ILE A 38 -8.65 1.08 4.15
C ILE A 38 -8.75 1.27 5.67
N LEU A 39 -8.99 2.50 6.13
CA LEU A 39 -9.16 2.79 7.56
C LEU A 39 -10.39 2.07 8.16
N GLU A 40 -11.47 1.96 7.40
CA GLU A 40 -12.66 1.19 7.79
C GLU A 40 -12.34 -0.30 7.94
N ALA A 41 -11.59 -0.89 7.00
CA ALA A 41 -11.14 -2.27 7.07
C ALA A 41 -10.25 -2.55 8.29
N MET A 42 -9.43 -1.57 8.70
CA MET A 42 -8.61 -1.64 9.91
C MET A 42 -9.45 -1.62 11.20
N LYS A 43 -10.70 -1.17 11.16
CA LYS A 43 -11.61 -1.01 12.32
C LYS A 43 -11.00 -0.17 13.45
N ILE A 44 -10.20 0.82 13.10
CA ILE A 44 -9.53 1.70 14.07
C ILE A 44 -10.42 2.85 14.51
N ALA A 45 -10.19 3.32 15.75
CA ALA A 45 -10.93 4.42 16.37
C ALA A 45 -9.98 5.46 17.00
N GLY A 46 -10.55 6.57 17.46
CA GLY A 46 -9.80 7.59 18.21
C GLY A 46 -9.12 7.01 19.46
N GLY A 47 -7.94 7.52 19.78
CA GLY A 47 -7.13 7.10 20.92
C GLY A 47 -6.29 5.83 20.71
N GLN A 48 -6.42 5.16 19.58
CA GLN A 48 -5.70 3.90 19.31
C GLN A 48 -4.26 4.12 18.84
N ARG A 49 -3.45 3.06 18.98
CA ARG A 49 -2.05 2.98 18.57
C ARG A 49 -1.95 2.09 17.34
N VAL A 50 -1.54 2.64 16.22
CA VAL A 50 -1.53 1.94 14.93
C VAL A 50 -0.18 2.08 14.22
N ALA A 51 0.15 1.14 13.35
CA ALA A 51 1.34 1.20 12.51
C ALA A 51 1.01 1.38 11.03
N ASP A 52 1.79 2.23 10.37
CA ASP A 52 1.90 2.35 8.91
C ASP A 52 3.26 1.78 8.51
N VAL A 53 3.30 0.56 8.00
CA VAL A 53 4.54 -0.17 7.71
C VAL A 53 4.89 0.00 6.23
N ALA A 54 6.13 0.43 5.96
CA ALA A 54 6.59 0.90 4.67
C ALA A 54 5.72 2.10 4.21
N ALA A 55 5.71 3.13 5.06
CA ALA A 55 4.83 4.30 4.93
C ALA A 55 5.17 5.20 3.72
N GLY A 56 6.34 5.01 3.11
CA GLY A 56 6.84 5.86 2.03
C GLY A 56 6.95 7.31 2.47
N SER A 57 6.44 8.21 1.66
CA SER A 57 6.36 9.65 2.00
C SER A 57 5.20 10.01 2.93
N GLY A 58 4.50 9.02 3.53
CA GLY A 58 3.47 9.25 4.53
C GLY A 58 2.07 9.49 3.98
N TYR A 59 1.76 9.02 2.77
CA TYR A 59 0.43 9.18 2.19
C TYR A 59 -0.68 8.73 3.14
N LEU A 60 -0.62 7.48 3.62
CA LEU A 60 -1.66 6.94 4.51
C LEU A 60 -1.48 7.41 5.95
N THR A 61 -0.25 7.70 6.38
CA THR A 61 0.11 8.20 7.72
C THR A 61 -0.75 9.39 8.14
N ARG A 62 -0.96 10.37 7.26
CA ARG A 62 -1.79 11.56 7.56
C ARG A 62 -3.27 11.21 7.81
N PHE A 63 -3.83 10.24 7.08
CA PHE A 63 -5.20 9.77 7.32
C PHE A 63 -5.31 8.99 8.63
N LEU A 64 -4.32 8.15 8.93
CA LEU A 64 -4.23 7.44 10.20
C LEU A 64 -4.12 8.42 11.37
N ALA A 65 -3.24 9.43 11.26
CA ALA A 65 -3.06 10.45 12.29
C ALA A 65 -4.36 11.21 12.58
N ALA A 66 -5.09 11.61 11.54
CA ALA A 66 -6.39 12.25 11.68
C ALA A 66 -7.43 11.29 12.32
N LYS A 67 -7.43 10.02 11.94
CA LYS A 67 -8.38 9.02 12.43
C LYS A 67 -8.21 8.69 13.90
N VAL A 68 -6.95 8.49 14.36
CA VAL A 68 -6.69 8.17 15.77
C VAL A 68 -6.72 9.40 16.68
N GLY A 69 -6.59 10.61 16.11
CA GLY A 69 -6.68 11.87 16.84
C GLY A 69 -5.52 12.11 17.81
N THR A 70 -5.61 13.19 18.57
CA THR A 70 -4.51 13.66 19.45
C THR A 70 -4.20 12.73 20.63
N THR A 71 -5.12 11.86 21.02
CA THR A 71 -4.94 10.86 22.08
C THR A 71 -4.44 9.52 21.58
N GLY A 72 -4.46 9.29 20.25
CA GLY A 72 -3.91 8.12 19.60
C GLY A 72 -2.46 8.32 19.17
N ARG A 73 -1.87 7.29 18.57
CA ARG A 73 -0.49 7.32 18.06
C ARG A 73 -0.36 6.53 16.77
N VAL A 74 0.35 7.09 15.80
CA VAL A 74 0.74 6.41 14.58
C VAL A 74 2.25 6.16 14.61
N PHE A 75 2.66 4.93 14.37
CA PHE A 75 4.05 4.54 14.16
C PHE A 75 4.25 4.33 12.67
N ALA A 76 4.89 5.30 12.03
CA ALA A 76 5.16 5.28 10.61
C ALA A 76 6.58 4.76 10.37
N VAL A 77 6.69 3.61 9.72
CA VAL A 77 7.94 2.86 9.57
C VAL A 77 8.44 2.93 8.15
N GLU A 78 9.73 3.20 8.00
CA GLU A 78 10.44 3.10 6.74
C GLU A 78 11.85 2.55 6.94
N VAL A 79 12.45 2.04 5.83
CA VAL A 79 13.78 1.43 5.88
C VAL A 79 14.84 2.24 5.13
N SER A 80 14.46 3.04 4.13
CA SER A 80 15.41 3.85 3.38
C SER A 80 15.56 5.25 3.98
N ASP A 81 16.79 5.78 3.97
CA ASP A 81 17.07 7.13 4.49
C ASP A 81 16.30 8.22 3.71
N GLU A 82 16.12 8.03 2.39
CA GLU A 82 15.34 8.95 1.55
C GLU A 82 13.88 9.01 1.99
N ALA A 83 13.21 7.84 2.11
CA ALA A 83 11.82 7.78 2.54
C ALA A 83 11.65 8.28 3.98
N LEU A 84 12.58 7.93 4.89
CA LEU A 84 12.60 8.47 6.25
C LEU A 84 12.72 9.99 6.28
N GLY A 85 13.54 10.57 5.40
CA GLY A 85 13.66 12.01 5.23
C GLY A 85 12.35 12.64 4.80
N ALA A 86 11.74 12.12 3.72
CA ALA A 86 10.47 12.61 3.20
C ALA A 86 9.33 12.50 4.23
N LEU A 87 9.28 11.38 4.95
CA LEU A 87 8.28 11.13 5.99
C LEU A 87 8.40 12.09 7.17
N ARG A 88 9.64 12.38 7.63
CA ARG A 88 9.89 13.37 8.69
C ARG A 88 9.50 14.78 8.25
N GLU A 89 9.81 15.15 7.02
CA GLU A 89 9.39 16.46 6.47
C GLU A 89 7.87 16.57 6.38
N LEU A 90 7.15 15.53 5.95
CA LEU A 90 5.69 15.52 5.98
C LEU A 90 5.15 15.72 7.40
N VAL A 91 5.65 14.94 8.37
CA VAL A 91 5.20 14.99 9.77
C VAL A 91 5.40 16.39 10.36
N LYS A 92 6.52 17.03 10.05
CA LYS A 92 6.84 18.40 10.47
C LYS A 92 5.95 19.43 9.76
N HIS A 93 5.83 19.33 8.43
CA HIS A 93 5.05 20.26 7.60
C HIS A 93 3.59 20.28 8.02
N ASP A 94 3.00 19.10 8.20
CA ASP A 94 1.57 18.94 8.54
C ASP A 94 1.33 19.01 10.07
N SER A 95 2.40 19.26 10.86
CA SER A 95 2.32 19.34 12.34
C SER A 95 1.67 18.14 12.99
N LEU A 96 2.00 16.93 12.52
CA LEU A 96 1.43 15.66 13.00
C LEU A 96 2.06 15.23 14.34
N THR A 97 1.62 15.83 15.44
CA THR A 97 2.19 15.63 16.79
C THR A 97 1.96 14.22 17.37
N ASN A 98 1.03 13.47 16.79
CA ASN A 98 0.67 12.10 17.15
C ASN A 98 1.31 11.03 16.24
N VAL A 99 2.29 11.41 15.39
CA VAL A 99 3.04 10.49 14.55
C VAL A 99 4.46 10.36 15.06
N GLU A 100 4.96 9.13 15.12
CA GLU A 100 6.34 8.77 15.40
C GLU A 100 6.94 8.05 14.20
N VAL A 101 8.04 8.57 13.66
CA VAL A 101 8.75 7.99 12.53
C VAL A 101 9.82 7.03 13.04
N LEU A 102 9.74 5.77 12.63
CA LEU A 102 10.64 4.70 13.02
C LEU A 102 11.51 4.26 11.83
N ALA A 103 12.81 4.11 12.08
CA ALA A 103 13.72 3.46 11.15
C ALA A 103 13.69 1.94 11.40
N GLY A 104 12.96 1.21 10.56
CA GLY A 104 12.91 -0.25 10.54
C GLY A 104 14.11 -0.86 9.81
N THR A 105 14.06 -2.17 9.64
CA THR A 105 14.94 -2.95 8.79
C THR A 105 14.09 -3.83 7.86
N GLU A 106 14.69 -4.51 6.90
CA GLU A 106 13.97 -5.44 6.02
C GLU A 106 13.28 -6.60 6.77
N THR A 107 13.74 -6.92 7.99
CA THR A 107 13.23 -8.04 8.80
C THR A 107 12.43 -7.62 10.03
N ASP A 108 12.56 -6.35 10.46
CA ASP A 108 11.98 -5.89 11.73
C ASP A 108 11.56 -4.41 11.63
N PRO A 109 10.27 -4.10 11.74
CA PRO A 109 9.75 -2.74 11.68
C PRO A 109 10.02 -1.93 12.96
N LYS A 110 10.67 -2.51 13.98
CA LYS A 110 10.97 -1.88 15.28
C LYS A 110 9.74 -1.28 15.99
N LEU A 111 8.59 -1.89 15.78
CA LEU A 111 7.34 -1.46 16.35
C LEU A 111 7.29 -1.69 17.86
N PRO A 112 6.71 -0.77 18.65
CA PRO A 112 6.37 -1.04 20.03
C PRO A 112 5.24 -2.09 20.09
N GLY A 113 5.17 -2.81 21.21
CA GLY A 113 4.08 -3.79 21.41
C GLY A 113 2.71 -3.14 21.67
N SER A 114 1.69 -3.99 21.70
CA SER A 114 0.30 -3.63 22.05
C SER A 114 -0.35 -2.65 21.08
N LEU A 115 -0.12 -2.85 19.77
CA LEU A 115 -0.78 -2.06 18.73
C LEU A 115 -2.20 -2.56 18.46
N ASP A 116 -3.10 -1.63 18.18
CA ASP A 116 -4.51 -1.86 17.87
C ASP A 116 -4.75 -2.26 16.41
N GLY A 117 -3.79 -1.98 15.53
CA GLY A 117 -3.84 -2.34 14.12
C GLY A 117 -2.57 -1.95 13.39
N ALA A 118 -2.38 -2.52 12.20
CA ALA A 118 -1.30 -2.18 11.29
C ALA A 118 -1.78 -2.20 9.84
N VAL A 119 -1.08 -1.48 8.97
CA VAL A 119 -1.34 -1.48 7.53
C VAL A 119 -0.04 -1.52 6.75
N ILE A 120 -0.07 -2.18 5.59
CA ILE A 120 0.93 -2.14 4.54
C ILE A 120 0.21 -1.70 3.27
N LEU A 121 0.65 -0.63 2.63
CA LEU A 121 0.01 -0.07 1.44
C LEU A 121 1.00 0.07 0.28
N ASN A 122 0.80 -0.71 -0.80
CA ASN A 122 1.60 -0.68 -2.04
C ASN A 122 3.10 -0.95 -1.86
N SER A 123 3.47 -1.76 -0.90
CA SER A 123 4.88 -2.06 -0.59
C SER A 123 5.12 -3.52 -0.21
N TYR A 124 4.05 -4.33 -0.08
CA TYR A 124 4.20 -5.72 0.35
C TYR A 124 4.93 -6.57 -0.70
N HIS A 125 4.70 -6.30 -2.00
CA HIS A 125 5.40 -6.97 -3.10
C HIS A 125 6.93 -6.79 -3.03
N GLU A 126 7.42 -5.66 -2.49
CA GLU A 126 8.86 -5.35 -2.37
C GLU A 126 9.54 -6.06 -1.19
N MET A 127 8.76 -6.60 -0.23
CA MET A 127 9.30 -7.23 0.98
C MET A 127 9.93 -8.59 0.66
N THR A 128 11.25 -8.65 0.53
CA THR A 128 11.99 -9.89 0.31
C THR A 128 12.04 -10.77 1.56
N GLN A 129 12.07 -10.16 2.75
CA GLN A 129 12.08 -10.82 4.05
C GLN A 129 10.69 -10.84 4.69
N HIS A 130 9.65 -11.01 3.84
CA HIS A 130 8.23 -10.88 4.23
C HIS A 130 7.85 -11.76 5.44
N GLN A 131 8.39 -12.98 5.55
CA GLN A 131 8.07 -13.87 6.66
C GLN A 131 8.54 -13.32 8.02
N ALA A 132 9.79 -12.80 8.08
CA ALA A 132 10.33 -12.18 9.29
C ALA A 132 9.57 -10.89 9.64
N MET A 133 9.29 -10.06 8.64
CA MET A 133 8.52 -8.83 8.80
C MET A 133 7.11 -9.11 9.34
N LEU A 134 6.38 -10.05 8.76
CA LEU A 134 5.05 -10.43 9.21
C LEU A 134 5.03 -10.97 10.65
N GLN A 135 6.04 -11.76 11.03
CA GLN A 135 6.17 -12.25 12.40
C GLN A 135 6.43 -11.11 13.39
N ALA A 136 7.31 -10.16 13.04
CA ALA A 136 7.58 -8.99 13.87
C ALA A 136 6.34 -8.10 14.02
N ILE A 137 5.59 -7.85 12.95
CA ILE A 137 4.31 -7.14 13.00
C ILE A 137 3.32 -7.88 13.89
N LYS A 138 3.19 -9.21 13.73
CA LYS A 138 2.29 -10.02 14.57
C LYS A 138 2.62 -9.90 16.05
N LEU A 139 3.88 -9.92 16.43
CA LEU A 139 4.30 -9.76 17.81
C LEU A 139 3.94 -8.36 18.38
N ALA A 140 4.03 -7.34 17.55
CA ALA A 140 3.68 -5.97 17.95
C ALA A 140 2.17 -5.73 18.08
N LEU A 141 1.33 -6.42 17.34
CA LEU A 141 -0.13 -6.31 17.42
C LEU A 141 -0.64 -6.97 18.73
N ARG A 142 -1.71 -6.46 19.32
CA ARG A 142 -2.43 -7.15 20.40
C ARG A 142 -3.26 -8.32 19.84
N PRO A 143 -3.61 -9.35 20.64
CA PRO A 143 -4.55 -10.38 20.20
C PRO A 143 -5.87 -9.77 19.69
N GLY A 144 -6.39 -10.27 18.58
CA GLY A 144 -7.58 -9.75 17.91
C GLY A 144 -7.37 -8.54 17.02
N ALA A 145 -6.19 -7.87 17.06
CA ALA A 145 -5.90 -6.72 16.20
C ALA A 145 -5.73 -7.12 14.73
N LEU A 146 -6.01 -6.17 13.84
CA LEU A 146 -6.01 -6.40 12.39
C LEU A 146 -4.72 -5.86 11.75
N LEU A 147 -4.22 -6.62 10.77
CA LEU A 147 -3.28 -6.18 9.75
C LEU A 147 -4.04 -6.09 8.43
N VAL A 148 -4.03 -4.92 7.81
CA VAL A 148 -4.57 -4.71 6.46
C VAL A 148 -3.42 -4.60 5.48
N VAL A 149 -3.46 -5.39 4.42
CA VAL A 149 -2.49 -5.34 3.32
C VAL A 149 -3.22 -4.96 2.05
N VAL A 150 -2.79 -3.89 1.40
CA VAL A 150 -3.28 -3.44 0.09
C VAL A 150 -2.10 -3.38 -0.85
N ASP A 151 -2.21 -4.04 -2.00
CA ASP A 151 -1.12 -4.01 -2.97
C ASP A 151 -1.62 -4.15 -4.40
N ASN A 152 -0.71 -3.88 -5.36
CA ASN A 152 -0.99 -3.94 -6.77
C ASN A 152 -1.23 -5.38 -7.22
N ALA A 153 -2.28 -5.59 -7.99
CA ALA A 153 -2.64 -6.88 -8.54
C ALA A 153 -1.73 -7.25 -9.72
N ALA A 154 -1.18 -8.46 -9.70
CA ALA A 154 -0.45 -9.00 -10.83
C ALA A 154 -1.39 -9.24 -12.03
N ILE A 155 -0.88 -8.99 -13.23
CA ILE A 155 -1.60 -9.27 -14.47
C ILE A 155 -1.64 -10.79 -14.67
N ALA A 156 -2.84 -11.36 -14.72
CA ALA A 156 -3.05 -12.79 -14.87
C ALA A 156 -2.31 -13.35 -16.11
N GLY A 157 -1.53 -14.41 -15.89
CA GLY A 157 -0.82 -15.14 -16.95
C GLY A 157 0.51 -14.52 -17.42
N TRP A 158 0.92 -13.35 -16.90
CA TRP A 158 2.17 -12.71 -17.34
C TRP A 158 3.39 -13.21 -16.55
N PHE A 159 3.24 -13.33 -15.24
CA PHE A 159 4.30 -13.81 -14.35
C PHE A 159 3.71 -14.81 -13.36
N THR A 160 4.43 -15.91 -13.13
CA THR A 160 3.93 -17.00 -12.27
C THR A 160 4.65 -17.09 -10.94
N ALA A 161 5.94 -16.75 -10.89
CA ALA A 161 6.70 -16.75 -9.65
C ALA A 161 6.52 -15.43 -8.88
N ARG A 162 6.61 -15.51 -7.54
CA ARG A 162 6.49 -14.34 -6.66
C ARG A 162 7.50 -13.24 -7.00
N ASP A 163 8.77 -13.62 -7.15
CA ASP A 163 9.85 -12.65 -7.39
C ASP A 163 9.76 -11.98 -8.76
N ASP A 164 9.28 -12.71 -9.77
CA ASP A 164 9.00 -12.13 -11.09
C ASP A 164 7.88 -11.09 -11.00
N GLN A 165 6.81 -11.37 -10.26
CA GLN A 165 5.72 -10.42 -10.04
C GLN A 165 6.19 -9.21 -9.24
N ALA A 166 6.96 -9.42 -8.18
CA ALA A 166 7.54 -8.36 -7.34
C ALA A 166 8.42 -7.40 -8.16
N SER A 167 9.23 -7.92 -9.09
CA SER A 167 10.08 -7.09 -9.97
C SER A 167 9.28 -6.18 -10.90
N HIS A 168 7.98 -6.45 -11.09
CA HIS A 168 7.04 -5.64 -11.85
C HIS A 168 6.08 -4.85 -10.96
N HIS A 169 6.44 -4.64 -9.69
CA HIS A 169 5.67 -3.88 -8.69
C HIS A 169 4.23 -4.37 -8.52
N ALA A 170 4.02 -5.69 -8.57
CA ALA A 170 2.72 -6.32 -8.41
C ALA A 170 2.84 -7.67 -7.72
N LEU A 171 1.74 -8.17 -7.14
CA LEU A 171 1.70 -9.49 -6.51
C LEU A 171 0.29 -10.11 -6.66
N ASP A 172 0.24 -11.40 -6.99
CA ASP A 172 -1.02 -12.16 -6.89
C ASP A 172 -1.38 -12.33 -5.40
N PRO A 173 -2.60 -11.95 -4.98
CA PRO A 173 -3.01 -12.01 -3.57
C PRO A 173 -2.91 -13.43 -2.96
N LYS A 174 -2.83 -14.49 -3.77
CA LYS A 174 -2.61 -15.86 -3.26
C LYS A 174 -1.31 -15.98 -2.44
N TYR A 175 -0.22 -15.31 -2.88
CA TYR A 175 1.05 -15.31 -2.16
C TYR A 175 0.91 -14.63 -0.80
N ALA A 176 0.32 -13.44 -0.77
CA ALA A 176 0.10 -12.73 0.48
C ALA A 176 -0.79 -13.51 1.45
N VAL A 177 -1.84 -14.19 0.95
CA VAL A 177 -2.70 -15.08 1.78
C VAL A 177 -1.91 -16.22 2.38
N GLU A 178 -1.08 -16.90 1.59
CA GLU A 178 -0.25 -18.02 2.06
C GLU A 178 0.79 -17.54 3.09
N GLU A 179 1.50 -16.47 2.79
CA GLU A 179 2.55 -15.89 3.64
C GLU A 179 1.99 -15.39 4.98
N LEU A 180 0.83 -14.73 4.98
CA LEU A 180 0.12 -14.31 6.20
C LEU A 180 -0.30 -15.51 7.05
N ARG A 181 -0.83 -16.58 6.44
CA ARG A 181 -1.17 -17.82 7.15
C ARG A 181 0.05 -18.49 7.75
N ASN A 182 1.17 -18.56 7.00
CA ASN A 182 2.44 -19.11 7.47
C ASN A 182 3.02 -18.30 8.63
N ALA A 183 2.80 -16.99 8.67
CA ALA A 183 3.12 -16.13 9.81
C ALA A 183 2.14 -16.31 10.98
N GLY A 184 1.07 -17.09 10.81
CA GLY A 184 0.08 -17.41 11.84
C GLY A 184 -0.99 -16.34 12.02
N PHE A 185 -1.32 -15.60 10.97
CA PHE A 185 -2.51 -14.76 10.92
C PHE A 185 -3.73 -15.56 10.43
N GLU A 186 -4.90 -15.15 10.87
CA GLU A 186 -6.19 -15.58 10.35
C GLU A 186 -6.67 -14.62 9.27
N ILE A 187 -6.97 -15.10 8.07
CA ILE A 187 -7.54 -14.25 7.01
C ILE A 187 -9.03 -14.04 7.29
N VAL A 188 -9.43 -12.79 7.49
CA VAL A 188 -10.82 -12.40 7.83
C VAL A 188 -11.58 -11.82 6.65
N ASP A 189 -10.87 -11.19 5.69
CA ASP A 189 -11.48 -10.67 4.46
C ASP A 189 -10.45 -10.65 3.33
N ARG A 190 -10.94 -10.77 2.09
CA ARG A 190 -10.13 -10.68 0.87
C ARG A 190 -10.96 -10.07 -0.24
N GLN A 191 -10.42 -9.02 -0.85
CA GLN A 191 -11.02 -8.31 -1.98
C GLN A 191 -10.00 -8.25 -3.12
N ASP A 192 -10.14 -9.13 -4.11
CA ASP A 192 -9.18 -9.23 -5.24
C ASP A 192 -9.28 -8.05 -6.22
N ALA A 193 -10.37 -7.31 -6.18
CA ALA A 193 -10.62 -6.12 -6.98
C ALA A 193 -11.04 -4.95 -6.05
N PHE A 194 -10.23 -4.67 -5.04
CA PHE A 194 -10.46 -3.55 -4.12
C PHE A 194 -10.44 -2.20 -4.85
N ILE A 195 -9.48 -2.02 -5.75
CA ILE A 195 -9.43 -0.92 -6.73
C ILE A 195 -9.30 -1.54 -8.12
N VAL A 196 -10.04 -1.01 -9.09
CA VAL A 196 -9.99 -1.49 -10.49
C VAL A 196 -9.20 -0.52 -11.35
N GLU A 197 -9.40 0.78 -11.18
CA GLU A 197 -8.77 1.85 -11.93
C GLU A 197 -8.23 2.94 -10.99
N PRO A 198 -7.14 3.61 -11.30
CA PRO A 198 -6.27 3.48 -12.49
C PRO A 198 -5.26 2.32 -12.38
N TYR A 199 -5.03 1.80 -11.17
CA TYR A 199 -4.16 0.66 -10.88
C TYR A 199 -4.98 -0.39 -10.13
N ALA A 200 -5.06 -1.59 -10.72
CA ALA A 200 -5.75 -2.71 -10.06
C ALA A 200 -5.04 -3.07 -8.76
N GLN A 201 -5.79 -3.09 -7.65
CA GLN A 201 -5.27 -3.46 -6.34
C GLN A 201 -6.21 -4.42 -5.63
N TRP A 202 -5.62 -5.30 -4.84
CA TRP A 202 -6.34 -6.15 -3.90
C TRP A 202 -6.17 -5.65 -2.46
N MET A 203 -7.04 -6.09 -1.59
CA MET A 203 -6.96 -5.87 -0.15
C MET A 203 -7.17 -7.19 0.60
N ILE A 204 -6.33 -7.44 1.59
CA ILE A 204 -6.46 -8.56 2.53
C ILE A 204 -6.52 -8.00 3.94
N VAL A 205 -7.49 -8.49 4.72
CA VAL A 205 -7.58 -8.21 6.15
C VAL A 205 -7.23 -9.48 6.90
N ALA A 206 -6.22 -9.41 7.73
CA ALA A 206 -5.72 -10.51 8.54
C ALA A 206 -5.79 -10.16 10.02
N ARG A 207 -6.12 -11.13 10.87
CA ARG A 207 -6.26 -10.98 12.32
C ARG A 207 -5.11 -11.69 13.02
N ARG A 208 -4.52 -11.04 14.03
CA ARG A 208 -3.73 -11.74 15.04
C ARG A 208 -4.68 -12.57 15.94
N PRO A 209 -4.56 -13.91 15.97
CA PRO A 209 -5.31 -14.74 16.91
C PRO A 209 -5.07 -14.40 18.37
#